data_14acfcec62648e21dc6a9c17e98aa082
#
_entry.id   14acfcec62648e21dc6a9c17e98aa082
#
_cell.length_a   1.000
_cell.length_b   1.000
_cell.length_c   1.000
_cell.angle_alpha   90.00
_cell.angle_beta   90.00
_cell.angle_gamma   90.00
#
_symmetry.space_group_name_H-M   'P 1'
#
loop_
_entity.id
_entity.type
_entity.pdbx_description
1 polymer ?
#
loop_
_entity_poly.entity_id
_entity_poly.type
_entity_poly.pdbx_seq_one_letter_code
_entity_poly.pdbx_strand_id
1 'polypeptide(L)'
;LDIQAAHLGQTFDYLIDEKDSAQAQPGAMVRVRFGGQRVNGIIWERTDSSDVAAASLRYVERVFVGGVRVSESLRRDIAAIAEAYGGTRANILRLAIPPRVAKVEKEQRLVAPFHRAGGIVQRLGQPAGSAFERLAGSYDAGIRDLRSALHGTAFASFIVDPLPGMRRAASALAWMAAESLMAGHAAVVVLPDARETDAMMRELEALGLRRFAGNGSQTGGWTGDVAVLTAALPPADRYRAWLAIATGAVQCVIGTRAAMYAPVEGPALFAVMDDAAYQQADGMVPYAQARGVMRLRARLHGGVFVALANARSPLSQWEIDCGKGGRYGGVDASSAVSGPSRAIRPLSSVLKDACPWVRWLNRDELVRLADPSIGARVPHTAVNNIRQALQSGPVLFSIPADGVAEALSCANPKCLRQARCARCTGPLQRVRGSNAPRCRWCGFAALNWTCPNCHGERLRVVHVGATGTAE
;
A
#
# COMPACT_ATOMS: atom_id res chain seq x y z
N LEU A 1 21.98 -10.86 11.63
CA LEU A 1 22.84 -11.03 10.45
C LEU A 1 22.00 -10.98 9.17
N ASP A 2 22.58 -10.50 8.08
CA ASP A 2 21.96 -10.50 6.75
C ASP A 2 22.05 -11.90 6.10
N ILE A 3 21.30 -12.84 6.67
CA ILE A 3 21.25 -14.24 6.23
C ILE A 3 19.79 -14.62 5.98
N GLN A 4 19.50 -15.24 4.83
CA GLN A 4 18.14 -15.55 4.40
C GLN A 4 17.52 -16.83 4.99
N ALA A 5 18.29 -17.63 5.68
CA ALA A 5 17.81 -18.91 6.20
C ALA A 5 16.80 -18.69 7.34
N ALA A 6 15.57 -19.12 7.17
CA ALA A 6 14.50 -18.93 8.15
C ALA A 6 14.81 -19.55 9.52
N HIS A 7 15.54 -20.68 9.55
CA HIS A 7 15.98 -21.33 10.79
C HIS A 7 17.07 -20.55 11.54
N LEU A 8 17.68 -19.53 10.94
CA LEU A 8 18.68 -18.65 11.55
C LEU A 8 18.06 -17.29 11.95
N GLY A 9 16.75 -17.22 12.21
CA GLY A 9 16.03 -16.01 12.59
C GLY A 9 16.36 -15.43 13.98
N GLN A 10 17.29 -16.04 14.71
CA GLN A 10 17.74 -15.61 16.04
C GLN A 10 18.92 -14.63 15.99
N THR A 11 19.22 -14.01 17.12
CA THR A 11 20.43 -13.21 17.33
C THR A 11 21.64 -14.15 17.52
N PHE A 12 22.83 -13.65 17.21
CA PHE A 12 24.10 -14.35 17.40
C PHE A 12 25.03 -13.46 18.21
N ASP A 13 25.73 -14.04 19.19
CA ASP A 13 26.59 -13.30 20.09
C ASP A 13 28.01 -13.18 19.52
N TYR A 14 28.55 -11.97 19.66
CA TYR A 14 29.92 -11.63 19.25
C TYR A 14 30.57 -10.72 20.30
N LEU A 15 31.86 -10.88 20.45
CA LEU A 15 32.68 -10.01 21.29
C LEU A 15 32.95 -8.67 20.58
N ILE A 16 33.01 -7.62 21.36
CA ILE A 16 33.39 -6.28 20.88
C ILE A 16 34.77 -5.94 21.46
N ASP A 17 35.71 -5.57 20.60
CA ASP A 17 37.00 -5.06 21.00
C ASP A 17 36.83 -3.73 21.76
N GLU A 18 37.59 -3.48 22.80
CA GLU A 18 37.51 -2.28 23.63
C GLU A 18 37.63 -0.99 22.78
N LYS A 19 38.55 -0.99 21.80
CA LYS A 19 38.74 0.13 20.87
C LYS A 19 37.48 0.51 20.06
N ASP A 20 36.60 -0.46 19.79
CA ASP A 20 35.36 -0.29 19.01
C ASP A 20 34.14 -0.08 19.91
N SER A 21 34.29 -0.22 21.25
CA SER A 21 33.20 -0.24 22.22
C SER A 21 32.30 0.99 22.16
N ALA A 22 32.89 2.19 22.01
CA ALA A 22 32.14 3.43 21.93
C ALA A 22 31.23 3.51 20.67
N GLN A 23 31.61 2.87 19.59
CA GLN A 23 30.94 2.91 18.29
C GLN A 23 30.02 1.72 18.09
N ALA A 24 30.32 0.58 18.68
CA ALA A 24 29.56 -0.65 18.62
C ALA A 24 28.31 -0.63 19.50
N GLN A 25 27.45 0.37 19.29
CA GLN A 25 26.19 0.54 20.03
C GLN A 25 25.03 -0.12 19.30
N PRO A 26 23.92 -0.44 20.00
CA PRO A 26 22.73 -0.97 19.37
C PRO A 26 22.29 -0.13 18.14
N GLY A 27 21.98 -0.81 17.05
CA GLY A 27 21.69 -0.20 15.75
C GLY A 27 22.90 0.06 14.85
N ALA A 28 24.14 -0.09 15.35
CA ALA A 28 25.32 0.07 14.52
C ALA A 28 25.44 -1.09 13.50
N MET A 29 25.82 -0.75 12.28
CA MET A 29 26.13 -1.76 11.25
C MET A 29 27.51 -2.34 11.49
N VAL A 30 27.62 -3.66 11.37
CA VAL A 30 28.84 -4.40 11.61
C VAL A 30 29.13 -5.41 10.50
N ARG A 31 30.38 -5.86 10.45
CA ARG A 31 30.80 -7.03 9.68
C ARG A 31 31.34 -8.08 10.61
N VAL A 32 30.87 -9.31 10.43
CA VAL A 32 31.26 -10.46 11.24
C VAL A 32 31.60 -11.67 10.35
N ARG A 33 32.25 -12.66 10.92
CA ARG A 33 32.36 -13.99 10.29
C ARG A 33 31.25 -14.89 10.77
N PHE A 34 30.55 -15.51 9.82
CA PHE A 34 29.52 -16.50 10.07
C PHE A 34 29.61 -17.62 9.03
N GLY A 35 29.71 -18.88 9.48
CA GLY A 35 29.84 -20.05 8.59
C GLY A 35 31.00 -19.94 7.60
N GLY A 36 32.15 -19.35 8.00
CA GLY A 36 33.31 -19.15 7.14
C GLY A 36 33.22 -17.91 6.22
N GLN A 37 32.07 -17.29 6.10
CA GLN A 37 31.84 -16.12 5.24
C GLN A 37 31.85 -14.81 6.04
N ARG A 38 32.16 -13.70 5.36
CA ARG A 38 31.98 -12.34 5.90
C ARG A 38 30.57 -11.87 5.62
N VAL A 39 29.83 -11.60 6.68
CA VAL A 39 28.43 -11.20 6.62
C VAL A 39 28.26 -9.84 7.31
N ASN A 40 27.43 -8.97 6.73
CA ASN A 40 27.03 -7.75 7.39
C ASN A 40 25.88 -8.05 8.37
N GLY A 41 25.80 -7.24 9.42
CA GLY A 41 24.75 -7.35 10.42
C GLY A 41 24.51 -6.02 11.11
N ILE A 42 23.58 -6.02 12.04
CA ILE A 42 23.28 -4.89 12.91
C ILE A 42 23.39 -5.38 14.34
N ILE A 43 24.01 -4.60 15.20
CA ILE A 43 24.00 -4.86 16.64
C ILE A 43 22.57 -4.62 17.11
N TRP A 44 21.92 -5.70 17.58
CA TRP A 44 20.55 -5.62 18.05
C TRP A 44 20.46 -5.07 19.47
N GLU A 45 21.30 -5.61 20.34
CA GLU A 45 21.47 -5.21 21.73
C GLU A 45 22.90 -5.46 22.20
N ARG A 46 23.26 -4.95 23.39
CA ARG A 46 24.50 -5.24 24.08
C ARG A 46 24.18 -5.91 25.40
N THR A 47 24.95 -6.93 25.75
CA THR A 47 24.85 -7.64 27.00
C THR A 47 26.26 -7.90 27.56
N ASP A 48 26.35 -8.08 28.85
CA ASP A 48 27.62 -8.44 29.55
C ASP A 48 27.73 -9.96 29.75
N SER A 49 26.71 -10.73 29.37
CA SER A 49 26.68 -12.19 29.48
C SER A 49 26.20 -12.82 28.18
N SER A 50 26.61 -14.07 27.95
CA SER A 50 26.21 -14.89 26.82
C SER A 50 26.07 -16.34 27.26
N ASP A 51 25.09 -17.04 26.72
CA ASP A 51 24.93 -18.49 26.91
C ASP A 51 25.87 -19.31 26.01
N VAL A 52 26.58 -18.64 25.09
CA VAL A 52 27.54 -19.26 24.19
C VAL A 52 28.88 -19.46 24.92
N ALA A 53 29.45 -20.65 24.82
CA ALA A 53 30.77 -20.92 25.43
C ALA A 53 31.82 -19.91 24.94
N ALA A 54 32.58 -19.34 25.87
CA ALA A 54 33.56 -18.28 25.59
C ALA A 54 34.54 -18.64 24.46
N ALA A 55 34.95 -19.91 24.34
CA ALA A 55 35.81 -20.38 23.26
C ALA A 55 35.18 -20.36 21.86
N SER A 56 33.85 -20.28 21.78
CA SER A 56 33.08 -20.22 20.53
C SER A 56 32.77 -18.80 20.11
N LEU A 57 32.86 -17.83 21.01
CA LEU A 57 32.62 -16.41 20.72
C LEU A 57 33.74 -15.86 19.84
N ARG A 58 33.34 -15.09 18.85
CA ARG A 58 34.25 -14.40 17.91
C ARG A 58 34.08 -12.90 18.01
N TYR A 59 35.13 -12.15 17.70
CA TYR A 59 35.08 -10.71 17.64
C TYR A 59 34.36 -10.20 16.39
N VAL A 60 33.68 -9.06 16.53
CA VAL A 60 33.24 -8.25 15.41
C VAL A 60 34.47 -7.84 14.59
N GLU A 61 34.48 -8.17 13.26
CA GLU A 61 35.64 -7.81 12.40
C GLU A 61 35.70 -6.31 12.13
N ARG A 62 34.55 -5.63 12.05
CA ARG A 62 34.48 -4.19 11.76
C ARG A 62 33.17 -3.59 12.21
N VAL A 63 33.22 -2.43 12.84
CA VAL A 63 32.08 -1.53 13.05
C VAL A 63 32.11 -0.46 11.94
N PHE A 64 31.00 -0.24 11.26
CA PHE A 64 30.92 0.79 10.23
C PHE A 64 30.67 2.15 10.88
N VAL A 65 31.72 2.97 10.91
CA VAL A 65 31.68 4.33 11.44
C VAL A 65 31.21 5.30 10.36
N GLY A 66 30.24 6.14 10.68
CA GLY A 66 29.73 7.19 9.79
C GLY A 66 28.46 6.84 9.02
N GLY A 67 27.93 5.65 9.17
CA GLY A 67 26.56 5.31 8.77
C GLY A 67 25.55 5.73 9.84
N VAL A 68 24.28 5.82 9.44
CA VAL A 68 23.17 6.03 10.38
C VAL A 68 22.96 4.75 11.18
N ARG A 69 22.80 4.89 12.49
CA ARG A 69 22.36 3.79 13.33
C ARG A 69 20.89 3.47 13.03
N VAL A 70 20.57 2.19 12.99
CA VAL A 70 19.18 1.74 12.95
C VAL A 70 18.56 2.08 14.31
N SER A 71 17.63 3.02 14.31
CA SER A 71 17.03 3.51 15.54
C SER A 71 16.31 2.42 16.33
N GLU A 72 16.04 2.67 17.59
CA GLU A 72 15.26 1.77 18.43
C GLU A 72 13.85 1.58 17.88
N SER A 73 13.20 2.66 17.45
CA SER A 73 11.89 2.62 16.81
C SER A 73 11.87 1.71 15.60
N LEU A 74 12.86 1.85 14.69
CA LEU A 74 12.91 0.99 13.51
C LEU A 74 13.21 -0.47 13.87
N ARG A 75 14.05 -0.76 14.87
CA ARG A 75 14.29 -2.13 15.34
C ARG A 75 13.02 -2.75 15.93
N ARG A 76 12.25 -1.97 16.71
CA ARG A 76 10.93 -2.36 17.23
C ARG A 76 9.96 -2.68 16.10
N ASP A 77 9.87 -1.81 15.09
CA ASP A 77 9.03 -2.04 13.91
C ASP A 77 9.42 -3.32 13.18
N ILE A 78 10.72 -3.52 12.91
CA ILE A 78 11.24 -4.74 12.26
C ILE A 78 10.86 -6.00 13.05
N ALA A 79 11.02 -6.00 14.37
CA ALA A 79 10.66 -7.13 15.20
C ALA A 79 9.16 -7.43 15.15
N ALA A 80 8.32 -6.42 15.32
CA ALA A 80 6.87 -6.56 15.31
C ALA A 80 6.32 -6.99 13.95
N ILE A 81 6.89 -6.49 12.85
CA ILE A 81 6.49 -6.92 11.50
C ILE A 81 6.90 -8.38 11.26
N ALA A 82 8.11 -8.77 11.67
CA ALA A 82 8.59 -10.14 11.54
C ALA A 82 7.67 -11.11 12.30
N GLU A 83 7.29 -10.78 13.52
CA GLU A 83 6.37 -11.57 14.34
C GLU A 83 4.97 -11.65 13.71
N ALA A 84 4.39 -10.52 13.30
CA ALA A 84 3.04 -10.45 12.74
C ALA A 84 2.87 -11.22 11.43
N TYR A 85 3.95 -11.39 10.66
CA TYR A 85 3.94 -12.07 9.36
C TYR A 85 4.70 -13.41 9.36
N GLY A 86 5.08 -13.94 10.51
CA GLY A 86 5.77 -15.22 10.64
C GLY A 86 7.12 -15.25 9.93
N GLY A 87 7.79 -14.11 9.85
CA GLY A 87 9.11 -13.96 9.26
C GLY A 87 10.23 -13.85 10.29
N THR A 88 11.45 -13.59 9.82
CA THR A 88 12.60 -13.29 10.67
C THR A 88 12.93 -11.80 10.65
N ARG A 89 13.57 -11.30 11.71
CA ARG A 89 14.10 -9.92 11.75
C ARG A 89 15.01 -9.64 10.54
N ALA A 90 15.83 -10.62 10.13
CA ALA A 90 16.71 -10.50 8.98
C ALA A 90 15.95 -10.33 7.66
N ASN A 91 14.81 -11.02 7.48
CA ASN A 91 13.97 -10.82 6.29
C ASN A 91 13.47 -9.37 6.19
N ILE A 92 12.91 -8.82 7.28
CA ILE A 92 12.39 -7.46 7.30
C ILE A 92 13.51 -6.43 7.19
N LEU A 93 14.64 -6.65 7.85
CA LEU A 93 15.79 -5.75 7.83
C LEU A 93 16.29 -5.49 6.41
N ARG A 94 16.37 -6.53 5.57
CA ARG A 94 16.77 -6.41 4.16
C ARG A 94 15.80 -5.60 3.31
N LEU A 95 14.52 -5.64 3.66
CA LEU A 95 13.48 -4.86 2.99
C LEU A 95 13.47 -3.41 3.47
N ALA A 96 13.74 -3.20 4.76
CA ALA A 96 13.70 -1.91 5.42
C ALA A 96 14.93 -1.03 5.16
N ILE A 97 16.09 -1.63 4.96
CA ILE A 97 17.36 -0.90 4.81
C ILE A 97 17.94 -1.16 3.42
N PRO A 98 18.02 -0.15 2.57
CA PRO A 98 18.63 -0.30 1.25
C PRO A 98 20.15 -0.58 1.38
N PRO A 99 20.77 -1.21 0.38
CA PRO A 99 22.21 -1.46 0.36
C PRO A 99 23.00 -0.17 0.61
N ARG A 100 23.98 -0.28 1.50
CA ARG A 100 24.82 0.83 1.93
C ARG A 100 25.63 1.41 0.76
N VAL A 101 25.65 2.73 0.62
CA VAL A 101 26.47 3.46 -0.35
C VAL A 101 27.39 4.46 0.38
N ALA A 102 28.64 4.06 0.59
CA ALA A 102 29.61 4.82 1.40
C ALA A 102 29.88 6.26 0.88
N LYS A 103 29.72 6.50 -0.43
CA LYS A 103 29.84 7.85 -1.02
C LYS A 103 28.75 8.78 -0.50
N VAL A 104 27.52 8.27 -0.38
CA VAL A 104 26.36 9.04 0.11
C VAL A 104 26.52 9.39 1.60
N GLU A 105 27.10 8.52 2.40
CA GLU A 105 27.37 8.84 3.83
C GLU A 105 28.35 9.99 4.01
N LYS A 106 29.27 10.21 3.05
CA LYS A 106 30.17 11.36 3.07
C LYS A 106 29.44 12.67 2.77
N GLU A 107 28.40 12.63 1.92
CA GLU A 107 27.54 13.79 1.65
C GLU A 107 26.83 14.25 2.93
N GLN A 108 26.36 13.32 3.77
CA GLN A 108 25.65 13.60 5.02
C GLN A 108 26.49 14.38 6.02
N ARG A 109 27.81 14.15 6.07
CA ARG A 109 28.73 14.86 7.00
C ARG A 109 28.85 16.35 6.72
N LEU A 110 28.45 16.77 5.51
CA LEU A 110 28.49 18.17 5.07
C LEU A 110 27.19 18.92 5.42
N VAL A 111 26.18 18.22 5.92
CA VAL A 111 24.88 18.79 6.23
C VAL A 111 24.75 18.98 7.73
N ALA A 112 24.62 20.22 8.17
CA ALA A 112 24.28 20.54 9.55
C ALA A 112 22.92 19.92 9.92
N PRO A 113 22.69 19.48 11.18
CA PRO A 113 21.44 18.91 11.60
C PRO A 113 20.27 19.88 11.29
N PHE A 114 19.29 19.39 10.58
CA PHE A 114 18.17 20.17 10.11
C PHE A 114 17.16 20.45 11.23
N HIS A 115 17.17 21.63 11.82
CA HIS A 115 16.06 22.15 12.60
C HIS A 115 15.07 22.88 11.69
N ARG A 116 14.16 22.14 11.01
CA ARG A 116 13.25 22.72 10.01
C ARG A 116 11.77 22.77 10.39
N ALA A 117 11.37 22.35 11.58
CA ALA A 117 9.95 22.30 11.94
C ALA A 117 9.22 23.64 11.72
N GLY A 118 9.79 24.77 12.14
CA GLY A 118 9.12 26.07 12.01
C GLY A 118 8.87 26.54 10.57
N GLY A 119 9.80 26.31 9.66
CA GLY A 119 9.65 26.73 8.26
C GLY A 119 8.62 25.95 7.46
N ILE A 120 8.41 24.66 7.77
CA ILE A 120 7.39 23.81 7.16
C ILE A 120 6.00 24.23 7.62
N VAL A 121 5.80 24.41 8.92
CA VAL A 121 4.52 24.83 9.52
C VAL A 121 4.06 26.16 8.94
N GLN A 122 4.96 27.13 8.78
CA GLN A 122 4.62 28.44 8.21
C GLN A 122 4.18 28.33 6.75
N ARG A 123 4.85 27.49 5.93
CA ARG A 123 4.48 27.30 4.52
C ARG A 123 3.15 26.55 4.35
N LEU A 124 2.88 25.57 5.19
CA LEU A 124 1.69 24.71 5.11
C LEU A 124 0.42 25.35 5.69
N GLY A 125 0.53 26.28 6.65
CA GLY A 125 -0.59 26.72 7.46
C GLY A 125 -1.80 27.22 6.65
N GLN A 126 -1.61 28.13 5.72
CA GLN A 126 -2.72 28.66 4.89
C GLN A 126 -3.19 27.61 3.83
N PRO A 127 -2.31 26.97 3.04
CA PRO A 127 -2.73 25.99 2.04
C PRO A 127 -3.46 24.80 2.65
N ALA A 128 -2.97 24.24 3.75
CA ALA A 128 -3.60 23.11 4.44
C ALA A 128 -4.95 23.51 5.08
N GLY A 129 -5.05 24.71 5.67
CA GLY A 129 -6.30 25.23 6.20
C GLY A 129 -7.36 25.38 5.11
N SER A 130 -7.02 25.95 3.96
CA SER A 130 -7.94 26.07 2.82
C SER A 130 -8.34 24.69 2.25
N ALA A 131 -7.44 23.72 2.25
CA ALA A 131 -7.75 22.35 1.85
C ALA A 131 -8.70 21.68 2.86
N PHE A 132 -8.49 21.90 4.15
CA PHE A 132 -9.38 21.40 5.20
C PHE A 132 -10.80 21.92 5.07
N GLU A 133 -11.00 23.24 4.85
CA GLU A 133 -12.33 23.82 4.72
C GLU A 133 -13.11 23.19 3.54
N ARG A 134 -12.44 22.95 2.41
CA ARG A 134 -13.06 22.25 1.28
C ARG A 134 -13.45 20.81 1.62
N LEU A 135 -12.61 20.09 2.35
CA LEU A 135 -12.89 18.71 2.79
C LEU A 135 -14.00 18.69 3.85
N ALA A 136 -13.96 19.61 4.82
CA ALA A 136 -14.98 19.71 5.87
C ALA A 136 -16.38 20.01 5.31
N GLY A 137 -16.47 20.73 4.20
CA GLY A 137 -17.71 20.96 3.47
C GLY A 137 -18.17 19.79 2.60
N SER A 138 -17.28 18.83 2.35
CA SER A 138 -17.53 17.73 1.40
C SER A 138 -17.72 16.36 2.08
N TYR A 139 -17.28 16.20 3.31
CA TYR A 139 -17.28 14.93 4.05
C TYR A 139 -18.12 15.00 5.31
N ASP A 140 -18.48 13.85 5.86
CA ASP A 140 -19.13 13.74 7.17
C ASP A 140 -18.22 14.25 8.32
N ALA A 141 -18.75 14.28 9.54
CA ALA A 141 -18.04 14.79 10.71
C ALA A 141 -16.71 14.03 11.00
N GLY A 142 -16.56 12.82 10.47
CA GLY A 142 -15.35 12.01 10.62
C GLY A 142 -14.08 12.68 10.12
N ILE A 143 -14.19 13.63 9.17
CA ILE A 143 -13.03 14.38 8.67
C ILE A 143 -12.42 15.29 9.75
N ARG A 144 -13.26 15.84 10.65
CA ARG A 144 -12.81 16.66 11.80
C ARG A 144 -12.16 15.77 12.87
N ASP A 145 -12.72 14.57 13.09
CA ASP A 145 -12.13 13.58 14.00
C ASP A 145 -10.77 13.11 13.50
N LEU A 146 -10.62 12.88 12.18
CA LEU A 146 -9.34 12.55 11.56
C LEU A 146 -8.32 13.68 11.77
N ARG A 147 -8.71 14.93 11.53
CA ARG A 147 -7.81 16.09 11.77
C ARG A 147 -7.36 16.14 13.22
N SER A 148 -8.28 15.98 14.16
CA SER A 148 -7.96 15.94 15.59
C SER A 148 -6.99 14.80 15.92
N ALA A 149 -7.21 13.61 15.36
CA ALA A 149 -6.32 12.46 15.55
C ALA A 149 -4.91 12.70 14.97
N LEU A 150 -4.79 13.36 13.81
CA LEU A 150 -3.49 13.69 13.19
C LEU A 150 -2.65 14.65 14.06
N HIS A 151 -3.30 15.47 14.87
CA HIS A 151 -2.65 16.36 15.85
C HIS A 151 -2.43 15.69 17.22
N GLY A 152 -2.98 14.49 17.45
CA GLY A 152 -2.85 13.74 18.68
C GLY A 152 -1.67 12.76 18.68
N THR A 153 -1.49 12.09 19.81
CA THR A 153 -0.42 11.09 20.03
C THR A 153 -0.97 9.69 20.34
N ALA A 154 -2.28 9.49 20.16
CA ALA A 154 -2.95 8.23 20.38
C ALA A 154 -3.27 7.53 19.06
N PHE A 155 -3.18 6.20 19.07
CA PHE A 155 -3.55 5.41 17.89
C PHE A 155 -5.01 5.65 17.49
N ALA A 156 -5.22 5.94 16.21
CA ALA A 156 -6.53 6.00 15.57
C ALA A 156 -6.50 5.35 14.20
N SER A 157 -7.63 4.80 13.75
CA SER A 157 -7.74 4.06 12.49
C SER A 157 -8.96 4.51 11.71
N PHE A 158 -8.76 4.89 10.45
CA PHE A 158 -9.79 5.41 9.57
C PHE A 158 -9.78 4.72 8.19
N ILE A 159 -10.98 4.51 7.66
CA ILE A 159 -11.21 4.08 6.27
C ILE A 159 -11.91 5.24 5.57
N VAL A 160 -11.27 5.78 4.55
CA VAL A 160 -11.73 6.97 3.85
C VAL A 160 -12.18 6.61 2.43
N ASP A 161 -13.42 6.94 2.09
CA ASP A 161 -13.91 6.88 0.73
C ASP A 161 -13.60 8.23 0.05
N PRO A 162 -12.69 8.32 -0.93
CA PRO A 162 -12.42 9.58 -1.59
C PRO A 162 -13.57 9.99 -2.48
N LEU A 163 -13.75 11.31 -2.68
CA LEU A 163 -14.63 11.81 -3.73
C LEU A 163 -14.11 11.32 -5.09
N PRO A 164 -14.99 10.89 -5.99
CA PRO A 164 -14.59 10.49 -7.34
C PRO A 164 -14.02 11.67 -8.12
N GLY A 165 -13.08 11.38 -9.00
CA GLY A 165 -12.44 12.34 -9.87
C GLY A 165 -10.93 12.31 -9.81
N MET A 166 -10.29 12.83 -10.86
CA MET A 166 -8.85 12.86 -10.97
C MET A 166 -8.22 13.58 -9.78
N ARG A 167 -7.17 13.00 -9.20
CA ARG A 167 -6.38 13.53 -8.09
C ARG A 167 -7.13 13.72 -6.76
N ARG A 168 -8.42 13.45 -6.65
CA ARG A 168 -9.18 13.67 -5.41
C ARG A 168 -8.61 12.85 -4.25
N ALA A 169 -8.26 11.59 -4.51
CA ALA A 169 -7.61 10.72 -3.53
C ALA A 169 -6.22 11.26 -3.13
N ALA A 170 -5.40 11.66 -4.10
CA ALA A 170 -4.07 12.22 -3.86
C ALA A 170 -4.14 13.54 -3.08
N SER A 171 -5.08 14.45 -3.43
CA SER A 171 -5.30 15.71 -2.70
C SER A 171 -5.70 15.48 -1.24
N ALA A 172 -6.59 14.50 -0.97
CA ALA A 172 -6.99 14.17 0.39
C ALA A 172 -5.80 13.63 1.22
N LEU A 173 -5.00 12.74 0.64
CA LEU A 173 -3.79 12.21 1.29
C LEU A 173 -2.73 13.30 1.49
N ALA A 174 -2.56 14.21 0.53
CA ALA A 174 -1.62 15.33 0.64
C ALA A 174 -2.01 16.28 1.79
N TRP A 175 -3.31 16.56 1.94
CA TRP A 175 -3.80 17.30 3.08
C TRP A 175 -3.52 16.58 4.40
N MET A 176 -3.81 15.27 4.50
CA MET A 176 -3.53 14.49 5.71
C MET A 176 -2.05 14.51 6.09
N ALA A 177 -1.16 14.39 5.10
CA ALA A 177 0.27 14.48 5.31
C ALA A 177 0.67 15.88 5.80
N ALA A 178 0.11 16.94 5.22
CA ALA A 178 0.36 18.33 5.64
C ALA A 178 -0.10 18.58 7.09
N GLU A 179 -1.30 18.10 7.48
CA GLU A 179 -1.80 18.23 8.86
C GLU A 179 -0.88 17.49 9.86
N SER A 180 -0.43 16.27 9.51
CA SER A 180 0.53 15.52 10.34
C SER A 180 1.84 16.29 10.53
N LEU A 181 2.40 16.83 9.45
CA LEU A 181 3.62 17.64 9.49
C LEU A 181 3.45 18.96 10.29
N MET A 182 2.29 19.61 10.19
CA MET A 182 1.98 20.80 10.99
C MET A 182 1.91 20.50 12.49
N ALA A 183 1.50 19.27 12.85
CA ALA A 183 1.53 18.81 14.24
C ALA A 183 2.94 18.41 14.71
N GLY A 184 3.96 18.50 13.86
CA GLY A 184 5.32 18.04 14.14
C GLY A 184 5.50 16.52 14.01
N HIS A 185 4.52 15.84 13.46
CA HIS A 185 4.52 14.39 13.25
C HIS A 185 5.00 14.04 11.85
N ALA A 186 5.59 12.85 11.67
CA ALA A 186 5.95 12.35 10.36
C ALA A 186 4.72 11.90 9.55
N ALA A 187 4.90 11.76 8.23
CA ALA A 187 3.90 11.19 7.35
C ALA A 187 4.53 10.15 6.42
N VAL A 188 3.96 8.95 6.37
CA VAL A 188 4.33 7.88 5.46
C VAL A 188 3.11 7.48 4.65
N VAL A 189 3.18 7.59 3.33
CA VAL A 189 2.08 7.26 2.42
C VAL A 189 2.53 6.22 1.40
N VAL A 190 1.87 5.08 1.40
CA VAL A 190 2.10 3.99 0.44
C VAL A 190 1.06 4.06 -0.67
N LEU A 191 1.54 4.09 -1.90
CA LEU A 191 0.77 4.26 -3.13
C LEU A 191 0.92 3.02 -4.02
N PRO A 192 -0.07 2.68 -4.85
CA PRO A 192 -0.05 1.43 -5.62
C PRO A 192 1.02 1.41 -6.71
N ASP A 193 1.32 2.57 -7.32
CA ASP A 193 2.26 2.66 -8.43
C ASP A 193 2.97 4.02 -8.53
N ALA A 194 3.84 4.15 -9.54
CA ALA A 194 4.60 5.36 -9.79
C ALA A 194 3.73 6.54 -10.22
N ARG A 195 2.64 6.29 -10.98
CA ARG A 195 1.73 7.32 -11.46
C ARG A 195 0.99 7.99 -10.29
N GLU A 196 0.50 7.21 -9.35
CA GLU A 196 -0.14 7.74 -8.14
C GLU A 196 0.89 8.41 -7.23
N THR A 197 2.14 7.92 -7.20
CA THR A 197 3.24 8.58 -6.47
C THR A 197 3.53 9.97 -7.05
N ASP A 198 3.58 10.11 -8.37
CA ASP A 198 3.78 11.40 -9.03
C ASP A 198 2.54 12.32 -8.89
N ALA A 199 1.34 11.78 -8.90
CA ALA A 199 0.13 12.53 -8.61
C ALA A 199 0.14 13.10 -7.19
N MET A 200 0.48 12.26 -6.21
CA MET A 200 0.63 12.67 -4.80
C MET A 200 1.70 13.75 -4.64
N MET A 201 2.86 13.59 -5.31
CA MET A 201 3.93 14.60 -5.25
C MET A 201 3.45 15.96 -5.74
N ARG A 202 2.74 16.02 -6.87
CA ARG A 202 2.19 17.28 -7.38
C ARG A 202 1.21 17.95 -6.41
N GLU A 203 0.39 17.18 -5.71
CA GLU A 203 -0.53 17.72 -4.70
C GLU A 203 0.23 18.26 -3.47
N LEU A 204 1.30 17.60 -3.05
CA LEU A 204 2.16 18.07 -1.98
C LEU A 204 2.91 19.35 -2.38
N GLU A 205 3.38 19.44 -3.64
CA GLU A 205 4.01 20.65 -4.19
C GLU A 205 3.02 21.81 -4.25
N ALA A 206 1.76 21.55 -4.61
CA ALA A 206 0.70 22.55 -4.58
C ALA A 206 0.40 23.09 -3.17
N LEU A 207 0.67 22.29 -2.14
CA LEU A 207 0.60 22.73 -0.73
C LEU A 207 1.88 23.45 -0.26
N GLY A 208 2.92 23.56 -1.09
CA GLY A 208 4.17 24.25 -0.76
C GLY A 208 5.30 23.36 -0.24
N LEU A 209 5.15 22.04 -0.29
CA LEU A 209 6.23 21.10 0.01
C LEU A 209 7.11 20.87 -1.23
N ARG A 210 8.37 20.57 -1.02
CA ARG A 210 9.34 20.38 -2.10
C ARG A 210 9.85 18.95 -2.11
N ARG A 211 10.02 18.37 -3.30
CA ARG A 211 10.65 17.05 -3.44
C ARG A 211 12.06 17.10 -2.88
N PHE A 212 12.44 16.09 -2.12
CA PHE A 212 13.79 15.90 -1.63
C PHE A 212 14.75 15.70 -2.80
N ALA A 213 15.83 16.49 -2.79
CA ALA A 213 16.93 16.37 -3.72
C ALA A 213 18.26 16.40 -2.94
N GLY A 214 19.13 15.43 -3.23
CA GLY A 214 20.53 15.45 -2.79
C GLY A 214 21.37 16.07 -3.89
N ASN A 215 22.04 17.17 -3.59
CA ASN A 215 23.04 17.71 -4.51
C ASN A 215 24.30 16.85 -4.43
N GLY A 216 24.63 16.15 -5.53
CA GLY A 216 25.89 15.41 -5.65
C GLY A 216 27.15 16.29 -5.69
N SER A 217 27.00 17.60 -5.51
CA SER A 217 28.07 18.60 -5.41
C SER A 217 28.55 18.71 -3.97
N GLN A 218 29.85 18.81 -3.77
CA GLN A 218 30.49 18.93 -2.46
C GLN A 218 30.09 20.18 -1.65
N THR A 219 29.37 21.12 -2.27
CA THR A 219 29.01 22.41 -1.68
C THR A 219 27.53 22.63 -1.45
N GLY A 220 26.65 21.75 -1.98
CA GLY A 220 25.20 21.86 -1.85
C GLY A 220 24.62 20.79 -0.93
N GLY A 221 24.11 21.18 0.23
CA GLY A 221 23.43 20.25 1.15
C GLY A 221 22.14 19.67 0.60
N TRP A 222 21.61 18.66 1.26
CA TRP A 222 20.29 18.09 0.96
C TRP A 222 19.18 19.12 1.13
N THR A 223 18.25 19.16 0.20
CA THR A 223 17.11 20.10 0.19
C THR A 223 15.81 19.37 -0.05
N GLY A 224 14.69 20.00 0.32
CA GLY A 224 13.37 19.43 0.12
C GLY A 224 12.75 18.88 1.39
N ASP A 225 11.49 18.51 1.30
CA ASP A 225 10.63 18.19 2.44
C ASP A 225 10.00 16.79 2.31
N VAL A 226 9.95 16.24 1.08
CA VAL A 226 9.27 14.98 0.74
C VAL A 226 10.23 14.00 0.08
N ALA A 227 10.50 12.88 0.72
CA ALA A 227 11.28 11.79 0.13
C ALA A 227 10.39 10.81 -0.61
N VAL A 228 10.82 10.42 -1.81
CA VAL A 228 10.18 9.37 -2.60
C VAL A 228 10.95 8.07 -2.44
N LEU A 229 10.31 6.99 -1.98
CA LEU A 229 10.91 5.66 -1.84
C LEU A 229 10.21 4.67 -2.77
N THR A 230 10.91 4.30 -3.84
CA THR A 230 10.46 3.25 -4.77
C THR A 230 11.62 2.31 -5.11
N ALA A 231 11.31 1.08 -5.50
CA ALA A 231 12.31 0.12 -5.94
C ALA A 231 13.00 0.53 -7.27
N ALA A 232 12.36 1.40 -8.04
CA ALA A 232 12.88 1.90 -9.32
C ALA A 232 14.00 2.95 -9.18
N LEU A 233 14.20 3.53 -7.98
CA LEU A 233 15.26 4.49 -7.75
C LEU A 233 16.65 3.85 -7.90
N PRO A 234 17.61 4.57 -8.50
CA PRO A 234 19.02 4.17 -8.47
C PRO A 234 19.47 3.89 -7.04
N PRO A 235 20.37 2.91 -6.80
CA PRO A 235 20.78 2.53 -5.44
C PRO A 235 21.29 3.68 -4.58
N ALA A 236 22.08 4.60 -5.16
CA ALA A 236 22.59 5.76 -4.43
C ALA A 236 21.49 6.74 -4.02
N ASP A 237 20.51 6.99 -4.89
CA ASP A 237 19.40 7.90 -4.63
C ASP A 237 18.44 7.31 -3.60
N ARG A 238 18.17 6.00 -3.70
CA ARG A 238 17.37 5.29 -2.70
C ARG A 238 18.02 5.31 -1.32
N TYR A 239 19.33 5.06 -1.25
CA TYR A 239 20.06 5.12 0.01
C TYR A 239 20.13 6.55 0.57
N ARG A 240 20.30 7.55 -0.27
CA ARG A 240 20.28 8.97 0.11
C ARG A 240 18.93 9.39 0.69
N ALA A 241 17.83 9.03 0.02
CA ALA A 241 16.49 9.29 0.51
C ALA A 241 16.25 8.60 1.87
N TRP A 242 16.64 7.33 1.98
CA TRP A 242 16.54 6.58 3.23
C TRP A 242 17.36 7.22 4.36
N LEU A 243 18.59 7.66 4.10
CA LEU A 243 19.41 8.38 5.09
C LEU A 243 18.77 9.69 5.53
N ALA A 244 18.20 10.46 4.60
CA ALA A 244 17.54 11.72 4.92
C ALA A 244 16.32 11.51 5.84
N ILE A 245 15.61 10.43 5.68
CA ILE A 245 14.50 10.02 6.55
C ILE A 245 15.05 9.55 7.91
N ALA A 246 16.02 8.64 7.91
CA ALA A 246 16.59 8.05 9.12
C ALA A 246 17.30 9.07 10.04
N THR A 247 17.75 10.19 9.48
CA THR A 247 18.34 11.32 10.24
C THR A 247 17.30 12.36 10.68
N GLY A 248 16.03 12.19 10.31
CA GLY A 248 14.98 13.19 10.56
C GLY A 248 15.08 14.44 9.69
N ALA A 249 15.98 14.48 8.69
CA ALA A 249 16.08 15.61 7.75
C ALA A 249 14.83 15.74 6.88
N VAL A 250 14.13 14.65 6.63
CA VAL A 250 12.84 14.59 5.93
C VAL A 250 11.85 13.78 6.75
N GLN A 251 10.66 14.34 6.97
CA GLN A 251 9.59 13.72 7.75
C GLN A 251 8.39 13.29 6.91
N CYS A 252 8.30 13.69 5.65
CA CYS A 252 7.27 13.25 4.71
C CYS A 252 7.86 12.23 3.73
N VAL A 253 7.28 11.04 3.73
CA VAL A 253 7.71 9.92 2.86
C VAL A 253 6.53 9.45 2.05
N ILE A 254 6.70 9.43 0.74
CA ILE A 254 5.72 8.82 -0.17
C ILE A 254 6.41 7.77 -1.04
N GLY A 255 5.66 6.83 -1.55
CA GLY A 255 6.24 5.86 -2.48
C GLY A 255 5.41 4.60 -2.62
N THR A 256 5.96 3.62 -3.30
CA THR A 256 5.33 2.31 -3.41
C THR A 256 5.59 1.48 -2.12
N ARG A 257 5.27 0.20 -2.12
CA ARG A 257 5.40 -0.64 -0.91
C ARG A 257 6.73 -0.50 -0.15
N ALA A 258 7.83 -0.15 -0.82
CA ALA A 258 9.11 0.07 -0.14
C ALA A 258 9.04 1.17 0.93
N ALA A 259 8.14 2.13 0.79
CA ALA A 259 7.93 3.19 1.77
C ALA A 259 7.34 2.70 3.09
N MET A 260 6.68 1.54 3.11
CA MET A 260 6.08 1.00 4.34
C MET A 260 7.10 0.71 5.46
N TYR A 261 8.38 0.60 5.11
CA TYR A 261 9.49 0.38 6.04
C TYR A 261 10.30 1.64 6.37
N ALA A 262 9.87 2.82 5.90
CA ALA A 262 10.61 4.07 6.14
C ALA A 262 10.81 4.34 7.64
N PRO A 263 11.99 4.72 8.11
CA PRO A 263 12.23 5.06 9.51
C PRO A 263 11.30 6.17 9.98
N VAL A 264 10.73 6.02 11.17
CA VAL A 264 9.87 7.03 11.81
C VAL A 264 10.16 7.07 13.31
N GLU A 265 10.20 8.25 13.86
CA GLU A 265 10.29 8.50 15.29
C GLU A 265 9.02 9.21 15.77
N GLY A 266 8.44 8.70 16.87
CA GLY A 266 7.22 9.26 17.45
C GLY A 266 5.94 9.05 16.63
N PRO A 267 4.88 9.80 16.92
CA PRO A 267 3.61 9.72 16.22
C PRO A 267 3.73 10.09 14.74
N ALA A 268 2.93 9.44 13.89
CA ALA A 268 2.95 9.70 12.46
C ALA A 268 1.64 9.32 11.79
N LEU A 269 1.40 9.88 10.60
CA LEU A 269 0.43 9.38 9.66
C LEU A 269 1.01 8.16 8.92
N PHE A 270 0.29 7.06 8.92
CA PHE A 270 0.56 5.86 8.13
C PHE A 270 -0.62 5.61 7.19
N ALA A 271 -0.50 6.03 5.94
CA ALA A 271 -1.60 5.94 4.98
C ALA A 271 -1.28 4.97 3.84
N VAL A 272 -2.32 4.30 3.34
CA VAL A 272 -2.26 3.41 2.17
C VAL A 272 -3.38 3.74 1.21
N MET A 273 -3.05 3.91 -0.08
CA MET A 273 -4.02 4.07 -1.16
C MET A 273 -4.25 2.72 -1.85
N ASP A 274 -5.51 2.41 -2.16
CA ASP A 274 -5.92 1.16 -2.81
C ASP A 274 -5.39 -0.10 -2.08
N ASP A 275 -5.80 -0.22 -0.82
CA ASP A 275 -5.33 -1.25 0.13
C ASP A 275 -5.52 -2.70 -0.33
N ALA A 276 -6.40 -2.94 -1.33
CA ALA A 276 -6.61 -4.25 -1.96
C ALA A 276 -5.68 -4.52 -3.15
N ALA A 277 -4.88 -3.53 -3.59
CA ALA A 277 -4.01 -3.70 -4.75
C ALA A 277 -2.93 -4.77 -4.47
N TYR A 278 -2.75 -5.72 -5.40
CA TYR A 278 -1.78 -6.81 -5.24
C TYR A 278 -0.33 -6.30 -5.12
N GLN A 279 -0.03 -5.15 -5.70
CA GLN A 279 1.28 -4.49 -5.61
C GLN A 279 1.66 -4.07 -4.19
N GLN A 280 0.68 -4.00 -3.28
CA GLN A 280 0.88 -3.66 -1.87
C GLN A 280 1.47 -4.81 -1.04
N ALA A 281 1.45 -6.05 -1.55
CA ALA A 281 2.13 -7.17 -0.92
C ALA A 281 3.60 -7.23 -1.32
N ASP A 282 4.49 -7.54 -0.37
CA ASP A 282 5.88 -7.76 -0.68
C ASP A 282 6.06 -9.06 -1.48
N GLY A 283 6.97 -9.03 -2.47
CA GLY A 283 7.30 -10.21 -3.28
C GLY A 283 8.28 -11.18 -2.63
N MET A 284 8.77 -10.87 -1.44
CA MET A 284 9.75 -11.67 -0.69
C MET A 284 9.21 -12.06 0.68
N VAL A 285 9.71 -13.18 1.20
CA VAL A 285 9.37 -13.66 2.54
C VAL A 285 9.62 -12.56 3.58
N PRO A 286 8.66 -12.29 4.48
CA PRO A 286 7.45 -13.03 4.80
C PRO A 286 6.18 -12.55 4.03
N TYR A 287 6.32 -11.93 2.88
CA TYR A 287 5.22 -11.43 2.03
C TYR A 287 4.30 -10.43 2.75
N ALA A 288 4.92 -9.55 3.53
CA ALA A 288 4.22 -8.55 4.31
C ALA A 288 3.41 -7.62 3.39
N GLN A 289 2.18 -7.32 3.81
CA GLN A 289 1.26 -6.48 3.05
C GLN A 289 1.21 -5.07 3.65
N ALA A 290 1.34 -4.06 2.81
CA ALA A 290 1.51 -2.66 3.23
C ALA A 290 0.41 -2.19 4.19
N ARG A 291 -0.85 -2.54 3.93
CA ARG A 291 -1.97 -2.16 4.79
C ARG A 291 -1.78 -2.62 6.24
N GLY A 292 -1.48 -3.91 6.44
CA GLY A 292 -1.27 -4.48 7.77
C GLY A 292 -0.01 -3.92 8.45
N VAL A 293 1.09 -3.75 7.70
CA VAL A 293 2.32 -3.13 8.21
C VAL A 293 2.08 -1.69 8.66
N MET A 294 1.40 -0.89 7.85
CA MET A 294 1.13 0.52 8.16
C MET A 294 0.22 0.66 9.39
N ARG A 295 -0.79 -0.22 9.53
CA ARG A 295 -1.66 -0.22 10.70
C ARG A 295 -0.93 -0.67 11.97
N LEU A 296 -0.11 -1.71 11.89
CA LEU A 296 0.74 -2.17 12.99
C LEU A 296 1.65 -1.04 13.49
N ARG A 297 2.35 -0.38 12.55
CA ARG A 297 3.25 0.73 12.86
C ARG A 297 2.52 1.92 13.45
N ALA A 298 1.34 2.27 12.95
CA ALA A 298 0.53 3.33 13.54
C ALA A 298 0.22 3.06 15.02
N ARG A 299 -0.10 1.81 15.37
CA ARG A 299 -0.29 1.41 16.78
C ARG A 299 0.98 1.55 17.61
N LEU A 300 2.11 1.07 17.10
CA LEU A 300 3.39 1.11 17.80
C LEU A 300 3.88 2.53 18.06
N HIS A 301 3.56 3.45 17.17
CA HIS A 301 4.00 4.85 17.23
C HIS A 301 2.97 5.80 17.85
N GLY A 302 1.80 5.30 18.27
CA GLY A 302 0.71 6.16 18.74
C GLY A 302 0.21 7.12 17.65
N GLY A 303 0.25 6.69 16.40
CA GLY A 303 -0.10 7.50 15.23
C GLY A 303 -1.44 7.13 14.60
N VAL A 304 -1.69 7.66 13.42
CA VAL A 304 -2.94 7.49 12.69
C VAL A 304 -2.75 6.56 11.49
N PHE A 305 -3.57 5.53 11.41
CA PHE A 305 -3.69 4.69 10.23
C PHE A 305 -4.85 5.16 9.34
N VAL A 306 -4.59 5.27 8.04
CA VAL A 306 -5.60 5.58 7.02
C VAL A 306 -5.51 4.59 5.87
N ALA A 307 -6.60 3.90 5.56
CA ALA A 307 -6.77 3.24 4.27
C ALA A 307 -7.76 4.04 3.43
N LEU A 308 -7.36 4.39 2.19
CA LEU A 308 -8.15 5.21 1.28
C LEU A 308 -8.26 4.49 -0.06
N ALA A 309 -9.49 4.25 -0.52
CA ALA A 309 -9.75 3.60 -1.81
C ALA A 309 -11.14 3.98 -2.34
N ASN A 310 -11.26 4.10 -3.67
CA ASN A 310 -12.57 4.32 -4.33
C ASN A 310 -13.54 3.14 -4.12
N ALA A 311 -12.99 1.93 -3.98
CA ALA A 311 -13.73 0.74 -3.59
C ALA A 311 -13.04 0.10 -2.39
N ARG A 312 -13.76 0.00 -1.28
CA ARG A 312 -13.22 -0.62 -0.06
C ARG A 312 -12.85 -2.07 -0.29
N SER A 313 -11.71 -2.49 0.25
CA SER A 313 -11.41 -3.91 0.38
C SER A 313 -12.42 -4.61 1.32
N PRO A 314 -12.63 -5.93 1.20
CA PRO A 314 -13.42 -6.69 2.16
C PRO A 314 -12.92 -6.51 3.61
N LEU A 315 -11.60 -6.41 3.80
CA LEU A 315 -11.01 -6.20 5.11
C LEU A 315 -11.36 -4.81 5.67
N SER A 316 -11.27 -3.75 4.86
CA SER A 316 -11.67 -2.39 5.26
C SER A 316 -13.15 -2.31 5.64
N GLN A 317 -14.01 -2.99 4.87
CA GLN A 317 -15.44 -3.04 5.21
C GLN A 317 -15.69 -3.80 6.53
N TRP A 318 -15.01 -4.94 6.72
CA TRP A 318 -15.10 -5.72 7.95
C TRP A 318 -14.65 -4.91 9.18
N GLU A 319 -13.55 -4.16 9.08
CA GLU A 319 -13.06 -3.30 10.18
C GLU A 319 -14.04 -2.19 10.56
N ILE A 320 -14.78 -1.63 9.58
CA ILE A 320 -15.85 -0.66 9.84
C ILE A 320 -17.02 -1.32 10.58
N ASP A 321 -17.40 -2.53 10.17
CA ASP A 321 -18.53 -3.25 10.75
C ASP A 321 -18.21 -3.73 12.17
N CYS A 322 -16.98 -4.16 12.44
CA CYS A 322 -16.50 -4.46 13.79
C CYS A 322 -16.59 -3.24 14.72
N GLY A 323 -16.25 -2.06 14.21
CA GLY A 323 -16.33 -0.81 14.99
C GLY A 323 -17.74 -0.39 15.40
N LYS A 324 -18.77 -0.96 14.77
CA LYS A 324 -20.20 -0.68 15.05
C LYS A 324 -20.84 -1.65 16.04
N GLY A 325 -20.07 -2.53 16.70
CA GLY A 325 -20.62 -3.57 17.58
C GLY A 325 -21.34 -4.69 16.82
N GLY A 326 -21.01 -4.87 15.56
CA GLY A 326 -21.63 -5.86 14.66
C GLY A 326 -21.37 -7.31 15.10
N ARG A 327 -22.26 -8.22 14.66
CA ARG A 327 -22.44 -9.65 14.98
C ARG A 327 -21.24 -10.59 14.82
N TYR A 328 -20.06 -10.11 14.54
CA TYR A 328 -18.85 -10.91 14.44
C TYR A 328 -18.12 -11.00 15.79
N GLY A 329 -18.88 -11.44 16.80
CA GLY A 329 -18.31 -11.81 18.08
C GLY A 329 -17.33 -12.95 17.91
N GLY A 330 -16.09 -12.78 18.39
CA GLY A 330 -15.10 -13.85 18.48
C GLY A 330 -13.81 -13.65 17.68
N VAL A 331 -13.69 -12.61 16.86
CA VAL A 331 -12.36 -12.24 16.33
C VAL A 331 -11.71 -11.32 17.34
N ASP A 332 -10.61 -11.81 17.89
CA ASP A 332 -9.80 -11.08 18.86
C ASP A 332 -9.44 -9.70 18.29
N ALA A 333 -10.03 -8.64 18.86
CA ALA A 333 -9.73 -7.25 18.52
C ALA A 333 -8.25 -6.88 18.81
N SER A 334 -7.49 -7.83 19.33
CA SER A 334 -6.06 -7.73 19.66
C SER A 334 -5.15 -7.86 18.46
N SER A 335 -5.65 -8.26 17.28
CA SER A 335 -4.79 -8.34 16.08
C SER A 335 -4.09 -7.01 15.82
N ALA A 336 -2.76 -7.05 15.79
CA ALA A 336 -1.96 -5.85 15.57
C ALA A 336 -2.14 -5.27 14.15
N VAL A 337 -2.48 -6.12 13.16
CA VAL A 337 -2.57 -5.77 11.75
C VAL A 337 -3.98 -5.47 11.26
N SER A 338 -5.02 -5.74 12.06
CA SER A 338 -6.43 -5.49 11.74
C SER A 338 -7.22 -5.13 13.00
N GLY A 339 -8.44 -4.65 12.86
CA GLY A 339 -9.34 -4.33 13.98
C GLY A 339 -10.22 -3.11 13.70
N PRO A 340 -11.04 -2.66 14.66
CA PRO A 340 -12.01 -1.60 14.44
C PRO A 340 -11.43 -0.34 13.81
N SER A 341 -12.14 0.19 12.80
CA SER A 341 -11.80 1.43 12.11
C SER A 341 -13.05 2.31 11.92
N ARG A 342 -12.86 3.62 11.89
CA ARG A 342 -13.94 4.59 11.64
C ARG A 342 -14.04 4.89 10.15
N ALA A 343 -15.24 4.86 9.60
CA ALA A 343 -15.47 5.25 8.22
C ALA A 343 -15.59 6.77 8.09
N ILE A 344 -15.01 7.35 7.04
CA ILE A 344 -15.18 8.73 6.61
C ILE A 344 -15.73 8.72 5.19
N ARG A 345 -16.87 9.35 4.99
CA ARG A 345 -17.60 9.31 3.71
C ARG A 345 -17.91 10.72 3.20
N PRO A 346 -17.90 10.90 1.88
CA PRO A 346 -18.45 12.10 1.30
C PRO A 346 -19.93 12.29 1.67
N LEU A 347 -20.36 13.52 1.81
CA LEU A 347 -21.77 13.85 1.97
C LEU A 347 -22.54 13.41 0.72
N SER A 348 -23.74 12.85 0.90
CA SER A 348 -24.54 12.29 -0.20
C SER A 348 -24.90 13.33 -1.27
N SER A 349 -25.12 14.60 -0.88
CA SER A 349 -25.32 15.70 -1.83
C SER A 349 -24.09 15.92 -2.71
N VAL A 350 -22.92 16.07 -2.09
CA VAL A 350 -21.64 16.29 -2.79
C VAL A 350 -21.29 15.10 -3.68
N LEU A 351 -21.55 13.88 -3.21
CA LEU A 351 -21.30 12.68 -4.00
C LEU A 351 -22.20 12.62 -5.24
N LYS A 352 -23.48 13.00 -5.14
CA LYS A 352 -24.40 13.07 -6.28
C LYS A 352 -23.93 14.06 -7.33
N ASP A 353 -23.40 15.20 -6.90
CA ASP A 353 -22.90 16.24 -7.81
C ASP A 353 -21.57 15.86 -8.46
N ALA A 354 -20.71 15.12 -7.72
CA ALA A 354 -19.41 14.68 -8.20
C ALA A 354 -19.44 13.42 -9.06
N CYS A 355 -20.45 12.55 -8.88
CA CYS A 355 -20.57 11.32 -9.64
C CYS A 355 -21.40 11.53 -10.92
N PRO A 356 -20.95 10.99 -12.06
CA PRO A 356 -21.82 10.86 -13.21
C PRO A 356 -22.96 9.90 -12.87
N TRP A 357 -24.09 10.10 -13.53
CA TRP A 357 -25.20 9.18 -13.41
C TRP A 357 -24.80 7.80 -13.97
N VAL A 358 -24.89 6.75 -13.13
CA VAL A 358 -24.55 5.38 -13.48
C VAL A 358 -25.83 4.57 -13.68
N ARG A 359 -26.01 4.00 -14.87
CA ARG A 359 -27.09 3.07 -15.16
C ARG A 359 -26.57 1.65 -15.24
N TRP A 360 -27.12 0.78 -14.41
CA TRP A 360 -26.82 -0.64 -14.40
C TRP A 360 -27.77 -1.39 -15.34
N LEU A 361 -27.35 -1.65 -16.58
CA LEU A 361 -28.12 -2.38 -17.57
C LEU A 361 -27.96 -3.90 -17.35
N ASN A 362 -28.49 -4.40 -16.23
CA ASN A 362 -28.61 -5.84 -16.03
C ASN A 362 -29.79 -6.40 -16.86
N ARG A 363 -29.96 -7.73 -16.85
CA ARG A 363 -31.00 -8.39 -17.62
C ARG A 363 -32.41 -7.92 -17.25
N ASP A 364 -32.69 -7.77 -15.98
CA ASP A 364 -34.02 -7.39 -15.48
C ASP A 364 -34.37 -5.94 -15.90
N GLU A 365 -33.40 -5.06 -15.86
CA GLU A 365 -33.53 -3.69 -16.36
C GLU A 365 -33.75 -3.66 -17.89
N LEU A 366 -33.03 -4.50 -18.65
CA LEU A 366 -33.23 -4.61 -20.10
C LEU A 366 -34.60 -5.17 -20.46
N VAL A 367 -35.11 -6.11 -19.67
CA VAL A 367 -36.50 -6.62 -19.82
C VAL A 367 -37.49 -5.49 -19.55
N ARG A 368 -37.28 -4.72 -18.46
CA ARG A 368 -38.14 -3.59 -18.09
C ARG A 368 -38.16 -2.51 -19.16
N LEU A 369 -37.03 -2.30 -19.84
CA LEU A 369 -36.87 -1.33 -20.94
C LEU A 369 -37.35 -1.87 -22.30
N ALA A 370 -37.81 -3.11 -22.36
CA ALA A 370 -38.15 -3.81 -23.60
C ALA A 370 -37.02 -3.76 -24.64
N ASP A 371 -35.76 -3.87 -24.20
CA ASP A 371 -34.61 -3.80 -25.10
C ASP A 371 -34.61 -4.97 -26.08
N PRO A 372 -34.61 -4.72 -27.42
CA PRO A 372 -34.70 -5.80 -28.40
C PRO A 372 -33.47 -6.70 -28.45
N SER A 373 -32.37 -6.28 -27.86
CA SER A 373 -31.09 -6.97 -27.90
C SER A 373 -30.68 -7.57 -26.55
N ILE A 374 -31.65 -8.06 -25.77
CA ILE A 374 -31.35 -8.73 -24.50
C ILE A 374 -30.39 -9.90 -24.73
N GLY A 375 -29.21 -9.84 -24.11
CA GLY A 375 -28.16 -10.86 -24.27
C GLY A 375 -27.08 -10.47 -25.30
N ALA A 376 -27.23 -9.37 -26.01
CA ALA A 376 -26.12 -8.75 -26.73
C ALA A 376 -25.06 -8.24 -25.71
N ARG A 377 -23.82 -8.22 -26.14
CA ARG A 377 -22.73 -7.71 -25.31
C ARG A 377 -22.88 -6.21 -25.03
N VAL A 378 -23.26 -5.45 -26.04
CA VAL A 378 -23.64 -4.05 -25.91
C VAL A 378 -25.14 -3.96 -26.26
N PRO A 379 -26.02 -3.76 -25.30
CA PRO A 379 -27.45 -3.68 -25.51
C PRO A 379 -27.84 -2.46 -26.37
N HIS A 380 -28.99 -2.54 -27.07
CA HIS A 380 -29.48 -1.45 -27.91
C HIS A 380 -29.64 -0.13 -27.15
N THR A 381 -30.13 -0.19 -25.91
CA THR A 381 -30.20 0.97 -25.00
C THR A 381 -28.83 1.62 -24.81
N ALA A 382 -27.77 0.82 -24.64
CA ALA A 382 -26.41 1.36 -24.51
C ALA A 382 -25.92 1.97 -25.83
N VAL A 383 -26.18 1.33 -26.98
CA VAL A 383 -25.81 1.83 -28.31
C VAL A 383 -26.46 3.20 -28.58
N ASN A 384 -27.71 3.40 -28.21
CA ASN A 384 -28.37 4.68 -28.38
C ASN A 384 -27.76 5.79 -27.52
N ASN A 385 -27.42 5.48 -26.26
CA ASN A 385 -26.72 6.43 -25.39
C ASN A 385 -25.31 6.75 -25.91
N ILE A 386 -24.59 5.76 -26.44
CA ILE A 386 -23.28 5.94 -27.08
C ILE A 386 -23.38 6.88 -28.27
N ARG A 387 -24.35 6.66 -29.17
CA ARG A 387 -24.56 7.53 -30.34
C ARG A 387 -24.85 8.99 -29.94
N GLN A 388 -25.64 9.18 -28.90
CA GLN A 388 -25.93 10.51 -28.37
C GLN A 388 -24.66 11.14 -27.75
N ALA A 389 -23.90 10.40 -26.94
CA ALA A 389 -22.69 10.89 -26.30
C ALA A 389 -21.60 11.26 -27.32
N LEU A 390 -21.48 10.50 -28.43
CA LEU A 390 -20.54 10.78 -29.50
C LEU A 390 -20.76 12.13 -30.20
N GLN A 391 -21.96 12.73 -30.07
CA GLN A 391 -22.21 14.06 -30.61
C GLN A 391 -21.53 15.17 -29.79
N SER A 392 -21.21 14.89 -28.52
CA SER A 392 -20.60 15.83 -27.58
C SER A 392 -19.18 15.51 -27.18
N GLY A 393 -18.69 14.28 -27.44
CA GLY A 393 -17.33 13.89 -27.07
C GLY A 393 -17.03 12.42 -27.29
N PRO A 394 -15.81 11.98 -26.96
CA PRO A 394 -15.40 10.58 -27.11
C PRO A 394 -16.10 9.69 -26.06
N VAL A 395 -16.31 8.42 -26.42
CA VAL A 395 -16.86 7.40 -25.53
C VAL A 395 -15.78 6.38 -25.20
N LEU A 396 -15.57 6.13 -23.92
CA LEU A 396 -14.60 5.15 -23.41
C LEU A 396 -15.31 3.80 -23.12
N PHE A 397 -14.81 2.74 -23.74
CA PHE A 397 -15.16 1.37 -23.37
C PHE A 397 -14.10 0.79 -22.44
N SER A 398 -14.50 0.41 -21.22
CA SER A 398 -13.64 -0.33 -20.29
C SER A 398 -13.94 -1.83 -20.41
N ILE A 399 -12.99 -2.58 -20.97
CA ILE A 399 -13.13 -4.00 -21.22
C ILE A 399 -12.07 -4.76 -20.44
N PRO A 400 -12.45 -5.76 -19.60
CA PRO A 400 -11.54 -6.38 -18.64
C PRO A 400 -10.53 -7.37 -19.24
N ALA A 401 -10.64 -7.69 -20.53
CA ALA A 401 -9.75 -8.65 -21.20
C ALA A 401 -9.36 -8.19 -22.59
N ASP A 402 -8.07 -8.27 -22.90
CA ASP A 402 -7.53 -7.99 -24.22
C ASP A 402 -7.77 -9.14 -25.20
N GLY A 403 -7.72 -8.83 -26.51
CA GLY A 403 -7.80 -9.82 -27.60
C GLY A 403 -9.14 -10.51 -27.69
N VAL A 404 -9.12 -11.74 -28.16
CA VAL A 404 -10.31 -12.62 -28.25
C VAL A 404 -10.36 -13.53 -27.05
N ALA A 405 -11.24 -13.24 -26.10
CA ALA A 405 -11.53 -14.11 -24.97
C ALA A 405 -12.84 -14.83 -25.20
N GLU A 406 -12.86 -16.16 -25.03
CA GLU A 406 -14.05 -16.97 -25.15
C GLU A 406 -14.68 -17.22 -23.79
N ALA A 407 -15.97 -17.00 -23.66
CA ALA A 407 -16.79 -17.42 -22.53
C ALA A 407 -17.87 -18.39 -23.00
N LEU A 408 -18.33 -19.25 -22.12
CA LEU A 408 -19.44 -20.14 -22.40
C LEU A 408 -20.72 -19.60 -21.77
N SER A 409 -21.83 -19.66 -22.52
CA SER A 409 -23.17 -19.32 -22.04
C SER A 409 -24.18 -20.41 -22.43
N CYS A 410 -25.32 -20.42 -21.73
CA CYS A 410 -26.44 -21.25 -22.11
C CYS A 410 -26.92 -20.92 -23.56
N ALA A 411 -27.09 -21.93 -24.40
CA ALA A 411 -27.49 -21.71 -25.78
C ALA A 411 -29.00 -21.43 -25.94
N ASN A 412 -29.81 -21.57 -24.88
CA ASN A 412 -31.22 -21.24 -24.93
C ASN A 412 -31.42 -19.73 -25.15
N PRO A 413 -32.08 -19.31 -26.27
CA PRO A 413 -32.23 -17.89 -26.61
C PRO A 413 -32.93 -17.05 -25.55
N LYS A 414 -33.84 -17.67 -24.78
CA LYS A 414 -34.57 -17.02 -23.69
C LYS A 414 -33.78 -16.99 -22.38
N CYS A 415 -32.64 -17.70 -22.29
CA CYS A 415 -31.84 -17.80 -21.09
C CYS A 415 -30.52 -17.02 -21.21
N LEU A 416 -29.61 -17.43 -22.09
CA LEU A 416 -28.32 -16.81 -22.41
C LEU A 416 -27.40 -16.54 -21.20
N ARG A 417 -27.68 -17.15 -20.03
CA ARG A 417 -26.87 -16.96 -18.83
C ARG A 417 -25.50 -17.57 -18.99
N GLN A 418 -24.49 -16.92 -18.39
CA GLN A 418 -23.12 -17.43 -18.36
C GLN A 418 -23.07 -18.83 -17.74
N ALA A 419 -22.36 -19.73 -18.40
CA ALA A 419 -22.17 -21.08 -17.89
C ALA A 419 -21.20 -21.07 -16.70
N ARG A 420 -21.68 -21.57 -15.58
CA ARG A 420 -20.96 -21.63 -14.31
C ARG A 420 -20.72 -23.08 -13.90
N CYS A 421 -19.61 -23.28 -13.19
CA CYS A 421 -19.24 -24.55 -12.59
C CYS A 421 -20.20 -24.90 -11.45
N ALA A 422 -20.73 -26.13 -11.45
CA ALA A 422 -21.59 -26.62 -10.37
C ALA A 422 -20.86 -26.75 -9.03
N ARG A 423 -19.51 -26.89 -9.04
CA ARG A 423 -18.70 -27.12 -7.85
C ARG A 423 -18.26 -25.81 -7.16
N CYS A 424 -17.85 -24.80 -7.93
CA CYS A 424 -17.26 -23.57 -7.36
C CYS A 424 -17.81 -22.27 -7.95
N THR A 425 -18.88 -22.39 -8.78
CA THR A 425 -19.49 -21.24 -9.49
C THR A 425 -18.57 -20.46 -10.43
N GLY A 426 -17.33 -20.92 -10.63
CA GLY A 426 -16.37 -20.32 -11.57
C GLY A 426 -16.83 -20.39 -13.03
N PRO A 427 -16.33 -19.52 -13.92
CA PRO A 427 -16.70 -19.53 -15.33
C PRO A 427 -16.17 -20.80 -16.02
N LEU A 428 -16.98 -21.38 -16.90
CA LEU A 428 -16.56 -22.48 -17.75
C LEU A 428 -15.87 -21.96 -19.00
N GLN A 429 -14.84 -22.69 -19.46
CA GLN A 429 -14.11 -22.42 -20.70
C GLN A 429 -14.03 -23.67 -21.58
N ARG A 430 -13.90 -23.44 -22.87
CA ARG A 430 -13.58 -24.51 -23.84
C ARG A 430 -12.10 -24.82 -23.78
N VAL A 431 -11.74 -26.09 -23.77
CA VAL A 431 -10.33 -26.52 -23.81
C VAL A 431 -10.12 -27.26 -25.13
N ARG A 432 -9.12 -26.86 -25.91
CA ARG A 432 -8.75 -27.53 -27.17
C ARG A 432 -8.43 -28.99 -26.88
N GLY A 433 -9.00 -29.91 -27.69
CA GLY A 433 -8.81 -31.35 -27.55
C GLY A 433 -9.63 -32.00 -26.43
N SER A 434 -10.52 -31.28 -25.78
CA SER A 434 -11.44 -31.82 -24.76
C SER A 434 -12.88 -31.68 -25.22
N ASN A 435 -13.65 -32.77 -25.09
CA ASN A 435 -15.09 -32.75 -25.37
C ASN A 435 -15.92 -32.12 -24.24
N ALA A 436 -15.29 -31.86 -23.09
CA ALA A 436 -15.95 -31.26 -21.93
C ALA A 436 -15.40 -29.86 -21.60
N PRO A 437 -16.27 -28.91 -21.32
CA PRO A 437 -15.82 -27.60 -20.77
C PRO A 437 -15.16 -27.81 -19.41
N ARG A 438 -14.18 -26.96 -19.08
CA ARG A 438 -13.53 -26.98 -17.77
C ARG A 438 -13.71 -25.65 -17.03
N CYS A 439 -13.78 -25.72 -15.73
CA CYS A 439 -13.82 -24.54 -14.89
C CYS A 439 -12.46 -23.83 -14.88
N ARG A 440 -12.45 -22.51 -15.13
CA ARG A 440 -11.21 -21.71 -15.06
C ARG A 440 -10.62 -21.61 -13.65
N TRP A 441 -11.45 -21.79 -12.60
CA TRP A 441 -10.99 -21.64 -11.22
C TRP A 441 -10.51 -22.96 -10.61
N CYS A 442 -11.35 -24.01 -10.67
CA CYS A 442 -11.05 -25.27 -9.98
C CYS A 442 -10.65 -26.43 -10.92
N GLY A 443 -10.58 -26.21 -12.24
CA GLY A 443 -10.22 -27.24 -13.22
C GLY A 443 -11.28 -28.35 -13.44
N PHE A 444 -12.41 -28.34 -12.71
CA PHE A 444 -13.46 -29.33 -12.81
C PHE A 444 -13.97 -29.46 -14.24
N ALA A 445 -14.05 -30.70 -14.76
CA ALA A 445 -14.62 -31.00 -16.08
C ALA A 445 -16.16 -31.14 -15.98
N ALA A 446 -16.87 -30.26 -16.66
CA ALA A 446 -18.33 -30.20 -16.64
C ALA A 446 -18.91 -31.08 -17.78
N LEU A 447 -18.80 -32.40 -17.63
CA LEU A 447 -19.22 -33.36 -18.66
C LEU A 447 -20.72 -33.27 -18.99
N ASN A 448 -21.59 -33.15 -17.97
CA ASN A 448 -23.04 -33.08 -18.09
C ASN A 448 -23.57 -31.76 -17.53
N TRP A 449 -23.05 -30.66 -18.08
CA TRP A 449 -23.48 -29.34 -17.60
C TRP A 449 -24.92 -29.06 -17.96
N THR A 450 -25.74 -28.69 -16.99
CA THR A 450 -27.09 -28.19 -17.16
C THR A 450 -27.20 -26.76 -16.63
N CYS A 451 -27.98 -25.95 -17.31
CA CYS A 451 -28.20 -24.57 -16.89
C CYS A 451 -29.05 -24.53 -15.61
N PRO A 452 -28.59 -23.95 -14.50
CA PRO A 452 -29.35 -23.91 -13.25
C PRO A 452 -30.61 -23.05 -13.35
N ASN A 453 -30.77 -22.27 -14.43
CA ASN A 453 -31.93 -21.39 -14.60
C ASN A 453 -33.02 -21.94 -15.52
N CYS A 454 -32.66 -22.57 -16.63
CA CYS A 454 -33.64 -23.07 -17.62
C CYS A 454 -33.47 -24.54 -17.94
N HIS A 455 -32.59 -25.26 -17.23
CA HIS A 455 -32.25 -26.66 -17.39
C HIS A 455 -31.79 -27.06 -18.80
N GLY A 456 -31.46 -26.08 -19.66
CA GLY A 456 -30.88 -26.36 -20.99
C GLY A 456 -29.49 -26.95 -20.90
N GLU A 457 -29.15 -27.91 -21.74
CA GLU A 457 -27.87 -28.64 -21.71
C GLU A 457 -26.85 -28.13 -22.73
N ARG A 458 -27.27 -27.27 -23.65
CA ARG A 458 -26.42 -26.78 -24.74
C ARG A 458 -25.69 -25.51 -24.34
N LEU A 459 -24.40 -25.45 -24.70
CA LEU A 459 -23.55 -24.29 -24.50
C LEU A 459 -23.26 -23.61 -25.84
N ARG A 460 -23.15 -22.30 -25.82
CA ARG A 460 -22.61 -21.48 -26.91
C ARG A 460 -21.35 -20.71 -26.48
N VAL A 461 -20.47 -20.51 -27.44
CA VAL A 461 -19.31 -19.63 -27.23
C VAL A 461 -19.74 -18.17 -27.41
N VAL A 462 -19.26 -17.31 -26.54
CA VAL A 462 -19.43 -15.84 -26.60
C VAL A 462 -18.06 -15.22 -26.54
N HIS A 463 -17.72 -14.38 -27.52
CA HIS A 463 -16.48 -13.63 -27.53
C HIS A 463 -16.61 -12.43 -26.57
N VAL A 464 -15.73 -12.35 -25.57
CA VAL A 464 -15.81 -11.37 -24.47
C VAL A 464 -14.57 -10.48 -24.34
N GLY A 465 -13.57 -10.64 -25.19
CA GLY A 465 -12.38 -9.78 -25.24
C GLY A 465 -12.60 -8.48 -26.02
N ALA A 466 -11.58 -7.63 -26.03
CA ALA A 466 -11.62 -6.31 -26.69
C ALA A 466 -11.88 -6.47 -28.20
N THR A 467 -11.19 -7.38 -28.88
CA THR A 467 -11.39 -7.66 -30.31
C THR A 467 -12.81 -8.14 -30.61
N GLY A 468 -13.34 -9.10 -29.84
CA GLY A 468 -14.70 -9.59 -30.03
C GLY A 468 -15.80 -8.59 -29.58
N THR A 469 -15.43 -7.43 -29.07
CA THR A 469 -16.37 -6.33 -28.79
C THR A 469 -16.37 -5.31 -29.91
N ALA A 470 -15.25 -5.15 -30.61
CA ALA A 470 -15.11 -4.27 -31.76
C ALA A 470 -15.82 -4.78 -33.01
N GLU A 471 -15.94 -6.12 -33.16
CA GLU A 471 -16.74 -6.80 -34.18
C GLU A 471 -18.26 -6.74 -33.85
#